data_fe41b11aaff33a566ca25989b19319d8
#
_entry.id   fe41b11aaff33a566ca25989b19319d8
#
_cell.length_a   1.000
_cell.length_b   1.000
_cell.length_c   1.000
_cell.angle_alpha   90.00
_cell.angle_beta   90.00
_cell.angle_gamma   90.00
#
_symmetry.space_group_name_H-M   'P 1'
#
loop_
_entity.id
_entity.type
_entity.pdbx_description
1 polymer ?
#
loop_
_entity_poly.entity_id
_entity_poly.type
_entity_poly.pdbx_seq_one_letter_code
_entity_poly.pdbx_strand_id
1 'polypeptide(L)'
;MTQKRILIANRGEIALRIIRSAKEMDLYTIAVYSDADEDALHTKRADESYYLGGSLPAESYRNLKKLVKAAEETNADLVHPGYGFLAENADFAKAIEKKGITWVGPKPETIKSMGDKIESRKLVSKIGLNPVPGQLKPSRFQREAIKDAESFGYPVALKAAHGGGGKGLRIVHNEKELLENFDIVKRESEAYFGSDQIYVEKFIKPARHVETQILADKYGNVLYLGERDCSLQRRNQKLIEESPPGWLSEYGREKLKEFTLKIASSSNYVNAGTVEFLADSDENFYFLEMNTRLQVEHTVTEMRYGLDLVKEQIKIALGN
;
A
#
# COMPACT_ATOMS: atom_id res chain seq x y z
N MET A 1 -8.04 27.69 -21.30
CA MET A 1 -8.59 26.50 -20.63
C MET A 1 -8.66 26.81 -19.16
N THR A 2 -9.71 26.45 -18.45
CA THR A 2 -9.79 26.61 -17.00
C THR A 2 -8.77 25.69 -16.33
N GLN A 3 -8.05 26.19 -15.34
CA GLN A 3 -7.08 25.44 -14.55
C GLN A 3 -7.76 24.23 -13.87
N LYS A 4 -7.22 23.02 -14.05
CA LYS A 4 -7.79 21.83 -13.41
C LYS A 4 -7.58 21.86 -11.90
N ARG A 5 -8.57 21.35 -11.15
CA ARG A 5 -8.65 21.38 -9.71
C ARG A 5 -8.35 19.99 -9.12
N ILE A 6 -7.37 19.90 -8.22
CA ILE A 6 -7.02 18.65 -7.56
C ILE A 6 -7.30 18.72 -6.07
N LEU A 7 -8.14 17.82 -5.56
CA LEU A 7 -8.35 17.65 -4.13
C LEU A 7 -7.36 16.62 -3.58
N ILE A 8 -6.67 16.99 -2.52
CA ILE A 8 -5.71 16.15 -1.81
C ILE A 8 -6.43 15.52 -0.60
N ALA A 9 -6.84 14.25 -0.72
CA ALA A 9 -7.59 13.53 0.31
C ALA A 9 -6.66 12.98 1.42
N ASN A 10 -5.80 13.84 1.95
CA ASN A 10 -4.81 13.49 2.97
C ASN A 10 -4.43 14.73 3.80
N ARG A 11 -3.49 14.57 4.73
CA ARG A 11 -2.99 15.61 5.63
C ARG A 11 -1.45 15.60 5.75
N GLY A 12 -0.94 16.55 6.51
CA GLY A 12 0.46 16.57 6.94
C GLY A 12 1.45 16.71 5.78
N GLU A 13 2.57 16.01 5.90
CA GLU A 13 3.69 16.14 4.96
C GLU A 13 3.35 15.61 3.55
N ILE A 14 2.58 14.52 3.45
CA ILE A 14 2.21 13.99 2.13
C ILE A 14 1.24 14.91 1.39
N ALA A 15 0.29 15.53 2.09
CA ALA A 15 -0.58 16.53 1.48
C ALA A 15 0.24 17.73 0.97
N LEU A 16 1.19 18.22 1.77
CA LEU A 16 2.09 19.29 1.37
C LEU A 16 2.98 18.90 0.18
N ARG A 17 3.47 17.65 0.17
CA ARG A 17 4.26 17.07 -0.94
C ARG A 17 3.47 17.08 -2.25
N ILE A 18 2.20 16.64 -2.21
CA ILE A 18 1.32 16.60 -3.39
C ILE A 18 0.98 18.02 -3.86
N ILE A 19 0.64 18.93 -2.92
CA ILE A 19 0.36 20.33 -3.24
C ILE A 19 1.51 20.97 -4.01
N ARG A 20 2.76 20.75 -3.58
CA ARG A 20 3.94 21.28 -4.26
C ARG A 20 4.01 20.79 -5.71
N SER A 21 3.94 19.49 -5.95
CA SER A 21 4.00 18.92 -7.30
C SER A 21 2.82 19.36 -8.18
N ALA A 22 1.62 19.44 -7.60
CA ALA A 22 0.43 19.89 -8.32
C ALA A 22 0.55 21.36 -8.75
N LYS A 23 1.06 22.24 -7.88
CA LYS A 23 1.32 23.66 -8.22
C LYS A 23 2.38 23.82 -9.31
N GLU A 24 3.46 23.02 -9.25
CA GLU A 24 4.48 23.00 -10.30
C GLU A 24 3.96 22.47 -11.66
N MET A 25 2.78 21.84 -11.66
CA MET A 25 2.04 21.39 -12.85
C MET A 25 0.90 22.34 -13.23
N ASP A 26 0.84 23.53 -12.64
CA ASP A 26 -0.23 24.53 -12.85
C ASP A 26 -1.64 24.01 -12.54
N LEU A 27 -1.78 23.20 -11.46
CA LEU A 27 -3.07 22.73 -10.96
C LEU A 27 -3.53 23.58 -9.77
N TYR A 28 -4.83 23.87 -9.70
CA TYR A 28 -5.45 24.49 -8.53
C TYR A 28 -5.62 23.46 -7.42
N THR A 29 -5.03 23.71 -6.27
CA THR A 29 -4.91 22.73 -5.18
C THR A 29 -5.95 22.96 -4.08
N ILE A 30 -6.64 21.89 -3.69
CA ILE A 30 -7.64 21.89 -2.61
C ILE A 30 -7.16 20.94 -1.52
N ALA A 31 -6.87 21.50 -0.33
CA ALA A 31 -6.58 20.70 0.85
C ALA A 31 -7.85 20.41 1.64
N VAL A 32 -7.92 19.23 2.26
CA VAL A 32 -8.96 18.94 3.26
C VAL A 32 -8.34 18.96 4.66
N TYR A 33 -9.12 19.35 5.69
CA TYR A 33 -8.59 19.39 7.05
C TYR A 33 -9.65 19.07 8.12
N SER A 34 -9.17 18.50 9.23
CA SER A 34 -9.92 18.27 10.46
C SER A 34 -9.71 19.42 11.45
N ASP A 35 -10.45 19.43 12.56
CA ASP A 35 -10.25 20.41 13.65
C ASP A 35 -8.78 20.51 14.09
N ALA A 36 -8.10 19.36 14.20
CA ALA A 36 -6.71 19.30 14.65
C ALA A 36 -5.70 19.88 13.64
N ASP A 37 -6.11 20.07 12.38
CA ASP A 37 -5.22 20.48 11.28
C ASP A 37 -5.59 21.85 10.70
N GLU A 38 -6.44 22.62 11.34
CA GLU A 38 -6.87 23.95 10.87
C GLU A 38 -5.70 24.86 10.54
N ASP A 39 -4.69 24.88 11.40
CA ASP A 39 -3.47 25.68 11.24
C ASP A 39 -2.29 24.96 10.56
N ALA A 40 -2.50 23.74 10.04
CA ALA A 40 -1.44 22.95 9.43
C ALA A 40 -0.90 23.56 8.13
N LEU A 41 0.36 23.26 7.78
CA LEU A 41 1.01 23.84 6.61
C LEU A 41 0.29 23.49 5.30
N HIS A 42 -0.29 22.29 5.17
CA HIS A 42 -0.96 21.90 3.94
C HIS A 42 -2.21 22.73 3.66
N THR A 43 -2.95 23.15 4.71
CA THR A 43 -4.10 24.06 4.56
C THR A 43 -3.67 25.44 4.09
N LYS A 44 -2.55 25.96 4.64
CA LYS A 44 -2.00 27.29 4.32
C LYS A 44 -1.31 27.35 2.95
N ARG A 45 -0.89 26.23 2.40
CA ARG A 45 -0.15 26.16 1.13
C ARG A 45 -1.01 25.77 -0.06
N ALA A 46 -2.18 25.19 0.16
CA ALA A 46 -3.17 24.97 -0.89
C ALA A 46 -3.81 26.30 -1.34
N ASP A 47 -4.40 26.33 -2.53
CA ASP A 47 -5.12 27.49 -3.03
C ASP A 47 -6.50 27.60 -2.38
N GLU A 48 -7.08 26.48 -1.96
CA GLU A 48 -8.34 26.38 -1.24
C GLU A 48 -8.23 25.29 -0.16
N SER A 49 -8.96 25.46 0.94
CA SER A 49 -9.06 24.44 1.98
C SER A 49 -10.52 24.15 2.33
N TYR A 50 -10.84 22.87 2.54
CA TYR A 50 -12.17 22.38 2.84
C TYR A 50 -12.21 21.69 4.20
N TYR A 51 -13.09 22.16 5.07
CA TYR A 51 -13.25 21.65 6.43
C TYR A 51 -14.05 20.33 6.47
N LEU A 52 -13.46 19.29 7.03
CA LEU A 52 -14.09 17.97 7.19
C LEU A 52 -14.79 17.80 8.54
N GLY A 53 -14.46 18.63 9.54
CA GLY A 53 -14.91 18.46 10.93
C GLY A 53 -14.22 17.31 11.65
N GLY A 54 -14.36 17.29 12.98
CA GLY A 54 -13.89 16.22 13.86
C GLY A 54 -12.40 15.98 13.85
N SER A 55 -11.77 15.86 15.02
CA SER A 55 -10.32 15.59 15.14
C SER A 55 -9.96 14.13 14.88
N LEU A 56 -10.91 13.21 15.09
CA LEU A 56 -10.65 11.78 14.88
C LEU A 56 -10.65 11.43 13.38
N PRO A 57 -9.72 10.58 12.92
CA PRO A 57 -9.68 10.16 11.51
C PRO A 57 -11.00 9.57 11.00
N ALA A 58 -11.74 8.84 11.82
CA ALA A 58 -13.04 8.27 11.45
C ALA A 58 -14.12 9.36 11.19
N GLU A 59 -13.97 10.52 11.80
CA GLU A 59 -14.87 11.65 11.64
C GLU A 59 -14.48 12.58 10.49
N SER A 60 -13.25 12.46 9.98
CA SER A 60 -12.64 13.32 8.98
C SER A 60 -12.02 12.53 7.82
N TYR A 61 -10.71 12.30 7.83
CA TYR A 61 -9.93 11.71 6.72
C TYR A 61 -10.28 10.27 6.35
N ARG A 62 -10.93 9.50 7.23
CA ARG A 62 -11.45 8.16 6.95
C ARG A 62 -12.95 8.15 6.68
N ASN A 63 -13.59 9.32 6.64
CA ASN A 63 -14.99 9.42 6.31
C ASN A 63 -15.18 9.59 4.79
N LEU A 64 -15.42 8.48 4.12
CA LEU A 64 -15.62 8.42 2.67
C LEU A 64 -16.68 9.41 2.18
N LYS A 65 -17.83 9.48 2.87
CA LYS A 65 -18.93 10.36 2.46
C LYS A 65 -18.53 11.83 2.49
N LYS A 66 -17.79 12.24 3.52
CA LYS A 66 -17.32 13.63 3.65
C LYS A 66 -16.30 13.99 2.58
N LEU A 67 -15.37 13.06 2.26
CA LEU A 67 -14.36 13.29 1.22
C LEU A 67 -14.97 13.35 -0.19
N VAL A 68 -15.95 12.48 -0.49
CA VAL A 68 -16.69 12.57 -1.76
C VAL A 68 -17.45 13.88 -1.85
N LYS A 69 -18.15 14.27 -0.78
CA LYS A 69 -18.85 15.56 -0.72
C LYS A 69 -17.89 16.74 -0.92
N ALA A 70 -16.74 16.72 -0.27
CA ALA A 70 -15.71 17.76 -0.45
C ALA A 70 -15.26 17.86 -1.92
N ALA A 71 -15.03 16.72 -2.59
CA ALA A 71 -14.63 16.71 -3.99
C ALA A 71 -15.71 17.29 -4.92
N GLU A 72 -17.01 17.03 -4.63
CA GLU A 72 -18.13 17.59 -5.38
C GLU A 72 -18.30 19.09 -5.13
N GLU A 73 -18.33 19.52 -3.86
CA GLU A 73 -18.58 20.92 -3.49
C GLU A 73 -17.45 21.87 -3.92
N THR A 74 -16.22 21.35 -4.00
CA THR A 74 -15.07 22.12 -4.48
C THR A 74 -14.86 22.00 -6.00
N ASN A 75 -15.74 21.33 -6.73
CA ASN A 75 -15.62 21.07 -8.17
C ASN A 75 -14.24 20.50 -8.55
N ALA A 76 -13.78 19.52 -7.81
CA ALA A 76 -12.49 18.88 -8.08
C ALA A 76 -12.56 18.06 -9.40
N ASP A 77 -11.58 18.23 -10.27
CA ASP A 77 -11.40 17.41 -11.48
C ASP A 77 -10.67 16.10 -11.14
N LEU A 78 -9.77 16.15 -10.13
CA LEU A 78 -8.96 15.02 -9.70
C LEU A 78 -8.98 14.89 -8.17
N VAL A 79 -8.83 13.65 -7.68
CA VAL A 79 -8.58 13.36 -6.26
C VAL A 79 -7.31 12.54 -6.12
N HIS A 80 -6.36 13.04 -5.33
CA HIS A 80 -5.14 12.32 -4.96
C HIS A 80 -5.22 11.85 -3.50
N PRO A 81 -5.16 10.54 -3.23
CA PRO A 81 -5.31 10.03 -1.87
C PRO A 81 -4.03 10.07 -1.02
N GLY A 82 -2.86 10.27 -1.63
CA GLY A 82 -1.57 10.09 -0.97
C GLY A 82 -1.32 8.65 -0.55
N TYR A 83 -0.99 8.44 0.73
CA TYR A 83 -0.87 7.14 1.36
C TYR A 83 -1.56 7.11 2.74
N GLY A 84 -1.86 5.91 3.26
CA GLY A 84 -2.68 5.75 4.48
C GLY A 84 -4.15 6.13 4.25
N PHE A 85 -4.90 6.30 5.33
CA PHE A 85 -6.33 6.59 5.33
C PHE A 85 -7.15 5.78 4.30
N LEU A 86 -7.64 6.43 3.23
CA LEU A 86 -8.44 5.79 2.18
C LEU A 86 -7.66 5.55 0.87
N ALA A 87 -6.34 5.66 0.87
CA ALA A 87 -5.53 5.49 -0.34
C ALA A 87 -5.64 4.07 -0.96
N GLU A 88 -5.88 3.06 -0.14
CA GLU A 88 -6.08 1.67 -0.56
C GLU A 88 -7.53 1.21 -0.37
N ASN A 89 -8.48 2.15 -0.38
CA ASN A 89 -9.89 1.84 -0.25
C ASN A 89 -10.58 1.84 -1.62
N ALA A 90 -10.91 0.65 -2.11
CA ALA A 90 -11.55 0.47 -3.42
C ALA A 90 -12.92 1.16 -3.53
N ASP A 91 -13.69 1.22 -2.43
CA ASP A 91 -15.01 1.86 -2.45
C ASP A 91 -14.88 3.38 -2.55
N PHE A 92 -13.84 3.97 -1.98
CA PHE A 92 -13.57 5.41 -2.11
C PHE A 92 -13.15 5.74 -3.55
N ALA A 93 -12.20 5.02 -4.13
CA ALA A 93 -11.81 5.19 -5.53
C ALA A 93 -13.03 5.09 -6.47
N LYS A 94 -13.85 4.04 -6.29
CA LYS A 94 -15.08 3.83 -7.06
C LYS A 94 -16.11 4.96 -6.87
N ALA A 95 -16.23 5.48 -5.65
CA ALA A 95 -17.18 6.58 -5.37
C ALA A 95 -16.76 7.88 -6.07
N ILE A 96 -15.48 8.19 -6.12
CA ILE A 96 -14.91 9.34 -6.83
C ILE A 96 -15.14 9.19 -8.35
N GLU A 97 -14.81 8.03 -8.94
CA GLU A 97 -15.01 7.78 -10.38
C GLU A 97 -16.49 7.85 -10.78
N LYS A 98 -17.40 7.37 -9.93
CA LYS A 98 -18.87 7.49 -10.17
C LYS A 98 -19.37 8.93 -10.24
N LYS A 99 -18.64 9.88 -9.68
CA LYS A 99 -18.94 11.31 -9.77
C LYS A 99 -18.32 11.97 -11.01
N GLY A 100 -17.67 11.20 -11.86
CA GLY A 100 -16.94 11.72 -13.03
C GLY A 100 -15.64 12.42 -12.67
N ILE A 101 -15.15 12.26 -11.46
CA ILE A 101 -13.91 12.84 -10.96
C ILE A 101 -12.78 11.83 -11.17
N THR A 102 -11.64 12.29 -11.66
CA THR A 102 -10.48 11.44 -11.94
C THR A 102 -9.80 11.00 -10.63
N TRP A 103 -9.70 9.70 -10.42
CA TRP A 103 -8.93 9.10 -9.33
C TRP A 103 -7.44 9.03 -9.68
N VAL A 104 -6.56 9.58 -8.84
CA VAL A 104 -5.10 9.48 -9.01
C VAL A 104 -4.61 8.25 -8.26
N GLY A 105 -4.61 7.12 -8.93
CA GLY A 105 -4.26 5.83 -8.34
C GLY A 105 -4.67 4.66 -9.26
N PRO A 106 -4.51 3.41 -8.77
CA PRO A 106 -4.94 2.23 -9.48
C PRO A 106 -6.46 2.12 -9.55
N LYS A 107 -6.95 1.27 -10.46
CA LYS A 107 -8.40 0.99 -10.58
C LYS A 107 -8.96 0.38 -9.29
N PRO A 108 -10.23 0.65 -8.95
CA PRO A 108 -10.87 0.08 -7.75
C PRO A 108 -10.77 -1.44 -7.66
N GLU A 109 -10.90 -2.15 -8.80
CA GLU A 109 -10.81 -3.61 -8.86
C GLU A 109 -9.39 -4.09 -8.52
N THR A 110 -8.37 -3.38 -8.99
CA THR A 110 -6.96 -3.68 -8.69
C THR A 110 -6.63 -3.40 -7.22
N ILE A 111 -7.12 -2.28 -6.68
CA ILE A 111 -6.99 -1.98 -5.24
C ILE A 111 -7.59 -3.12 -4.41
N LYS A 112 -8.78 -3.58 -4.76
CA LYS A 112 -9.48 -4.65 -4.06
C LYS A 112 -8.74 -5.98 -4.15
N SER A 113 -8.33 -6.40 -5.34
CA SER A 113 -7.70 -7.70 -5.58
C SER A 113 -6.28 -7.80 -5.01
N MET A 114 -5.49 -6.73 -5.16
CA MET A 114 -4.10 -6.72 -4.67
C MET A 114 -3.99 -6.34 -3.20
N GLY A 115 -4.94 -5.59 -2.66
CA GLY A 115 -5.05 -5.30 -1.22
C GLY A 115 -5.57 -6.48 -0.39
N ASP A 116 -6.24 -7.45 -1.00
CA ASP A 116 -6.63 -8.70 -0.35
C ASP A 116 -5.44 -9.68 -0.38
N LYS A 117 -4.95 -10.06 0.81
CA LYS A 117 -3.78 -10.94 0.95
C LYS A 117 -3.98 -12.31 0.32
N ILE A 118 -5.19 -12.82 0.32
CA ILE A 118 -5.50 -14.15 -0.24
C ILE A 118 -5.58 -14.07 -1.76
N GLU A 119 -6.30 -13.09 -2.29
CA GLU A 119 -6.47 -12.94 -3.73
C GLU A 119 -5.16 -12.56 -4.42
N SER A 120 -4.36 -11.66 -3.84
CA SER A 120 -3.04 -11.31 -4.37
C SER A 120 -2.08 -12.51 -4.40
N ARG A 121 -2.08 -13.35 -3.35
CA ARG A 121 -1.28 -14.58 -3.30
C ARG A 121 -1.73 -15.61 -4.32
N LYS A 122 -3.05 -15.79 -4.51
CA LYS A 122 -3.60 -16.67 -5.56
C LYS A 122 -3.16 -16.21 -6.95
N LEU A 123 -3.24 -14.91 -7.22
CA LEU A 123 -2.79 -14.32 -8.49
C LEU A 123 -1.30 -14.62 -8.70
N VAL A 124 -0.47 -14.33 -7.70
CA VAL A 124 0.98 -14.54 -7.76
C VAL A 124 1.33 -16.02 -7.96
N SER A 125 0.66 -16.94 -7.25
CA SER A 125 0.86 -18.38 -7.46
C SER A 125 0.43 -18.83 -8.86
N LYS A 126 -0.68 -18.31 -9.40
CA LYS A 126 -1.19 -18.64 -10.74
C LYS A 126 -0.21 -18.26 -11.85
N ILE A 127 0.57 -17.22 -11.68
CA ILE A 127 1.59 -16.78 -12.65
C ILE A 127 2.97 -17.44 -12.41
N GLY A 128 3.03 -18.46 -11.56
CA GLY A 128 4.23 -19.25 -11.32
C GLY A 128 5.25 -18.60 -10.39
N LEU A 129 4.85 -17.60 -9.60
CA LEU A 129 5.72 -16.98 -8.60
C LEU A 129 5.41 -17.53 -7.20
N ASN A 130 6.38 -17.43 -6.30
CA ASN A 130 6.25 -17.94 -4.95
C ASN A 130 5.80 -16.82 -3.99
N PRO A 131 4.56 -16.84 -3.45
CA PRO A 131 4.26 -16.06 -2.27
C PRO A 131 5.01 -16.62 -1.06
N VAL A 132 5.15 -15.85 0.02
CA VAL A 132 5.61 -16.41 1.30
C VAL A 132 4.76 -17.65 1.59
N PRO A 133 5.35 -18.84 1.88
CA PRO A 133 4.56 -20.05 2.11
C PRO A 133 3.55 -19.82 3.23
N GLY A 134 2.27 -20.05 2.95
CA GLY A 134 1.19 -19.77 3.88
C GLY A 134 -0.17 -20.16 3.32
N GLN A 135 -1.18 -20.03 4.14
CA GLN A 135 -2.54 -20.43 3.80
C GLN A 135 -3.14 -19.61 2.65
N LEU A 136 -4.09 -20.25 1.96
CA LEU A 136 -4.97 -19.59 0.99
C LEU A 136 -6.38 -19.35 1.55
N LYS A 137 -6.60 -19.69 2.82
CA LYS A 137 -7.87 -19.48 3.55
C LYS A 137 -7.55 -19.16 5.00
N PRO A 138 -8.28 -18.25 5.66
CA PRO A 138 -8.09 -17.99 7.08
C PRO A 138 -8.41 -19.22 7.93
N SER A 139 -7.64 -19.46 8.99
CA SER A 139 -7.97 -20.44 10.02
C SER A 139 -9.06 -19.87 10.94
N ARG A 140 -10.13 -20.63 11.11
CA ARG A 140 -11.20 -20.31 12.06
C ARG A 140 -10.94 -20.91 13.44
N PHE A 141 -10.25 -22.05 13.46
CA PHE A 141 -9.99 -22.84 14.66
C PHE A 141 -8.51 -23.14 14.83
N GLN A 142 -8.06 -23.25 16.06
CA GLN A 142 -6.67 -23.58 16.42
C GLN A 142 -6.17 -24.83 15.70
N ARG A 143 -6.97 -25.91 15.62
CA ARG A 143 -6.59 -27.15 14.93
C ARG A 143 -6.24 -26.97 13.44
N GLU A 144 -6.90 -26.01 12.78
CA GLU A 144 -6.60 -25.69 11.37
C GLU A 144 -5.25 -24.99 11.30
N ALA A 145 -5.03 -24.00 12.17
CA ALA A 145 -3.78 -23.28 12.26
C ALA A 145 -2.58 -24.19 12.60
N ILE A 146 -2.76 -25.18 13.49
CA ILE A 146 -1.74 -26.19 13.81
C ILE A 146 -1.37 -26.99 12.57
N LYS A 147 -2.35 -27.58 11.89
CA LYS A 147 -2.15 -28.39 10.69
C LYS A 147 -1.38 -27.61 9.61
N ASP A 148 -1.72 -26.34 9.43
CA ASP A 148 -1.06 -25.47 8.45
C ASP A 148 0.37 -25.14 8.90
N ALA A 149 0.57 -24.79 10.17
CA ALA A 149 1.88 -24.54 10.74
C ALA A 149 2.83 -25.74 10.62
N GLU A 150 2.31 -26.95 10.85
CA GLU A 150 3.07 -28.19 10.64
C GLU A 150 3.45 -28.39 9.18
N SER A 151 2.56 -28.07 8.23
CA SER A 151 2.82 -28.20 6.80
C SER A 151 3.91 -27.24 6.29
N PHE A 152 3.99 -26.05 6.88
CA PHE A 152 5.02 -25.03 6.55
C PHE A 152 6.30 -25.23 7.38
N GLY A 153 6.23 -25.97 8.47
CA GLY A 153 7.28 -26.10 9.49
C GLY A 153 7.45 -24.80 10.33
N TYR A 154 7.66 -24.96 11.63
CA TYR A 154 7.95 -23.82 12.52
C TYR A 154 9.33 -23.21 12.25
N PRO A 155 9.59 -21.93 12.57
CA PRO A 155 8.62 -20.97 13.09
C PRO A 155 7.62 -20.49 12.03
N VAL A 156 6.41 -20.09 12.49
CA VAL A 156 5.37 -19.48 11.66
C VAL A 156 4.90 -18.16 12.25
N ALA A 157 4.29 -17.32 11.44
CA ALA A 157 3.65 -16.09 11.85
C ALA A 157 2.13 -16.25 11.84
N LEU A 158 1.49 -15.92 12.95
CA LEU A 158 0.05 -15.72 13.05
C LEU A 158 -0.26 -14.26 12.72
N LYS A 159 -1.12 -13.99 11.75
CA LYS A 159 -1.45 -12.65 11.29
C LYS A 159 -2.95 -12.43 11.20
N ALA A 160 -3.42 -11.21 11.47
CA ALA A 160 -4.75 -10.76 11.10
C ALA A 160 -4.90 -10.79 9.57
N ALA A 161 -5.97 -11.41 9.05
CA ALA A 161 -6.18 -11.54 7.60
C ALA A 161 -6.32 -10.19 6.87
N HIS A 162 -6.92 -9.21 7.55
CA HIS A 162 -7.14 -7.85 7.03
C HIS A 162 -6.21 -6.81 7.64
N GLY A 163 -5.12 -7.23 8.33
CA GLY A 163 -4.21 -6.36 9.04
C GLY A 163 -2.96 -6.00 8.23
N GLY A 164 -2.36 -4.85 8.59
CA GLY A 164 -1.08 -4.36 8.07
C GLY A 164 -0.26 -3.65 9.15
N GLY A 165 0.99 -3.26 8.84
CA GLY A 165 1.83 -2.49 9.77
C GLY A 165 2.25 -3.22 11.05
N GLY A 166 2.28 -4.56 11.04
CA GLY A 166 2.75 -5.37 12.19
C GLY A 166 1.78 -5.50 13.36
N LYS A 167 0.58 -4.91 13.28
CA LYS A 167 -0.47 -5.11 14.29
C LYS A 167 -1.18 -6.45 14.08
N GLY A 168 -1.49 -7.15 15.19
CA GLY A 168 -2.08 -8.49 15.11
C GLY A 168 -1.15 -9.53 14.48
N LEU A 169 0.16 -9.42 14.73
CA LEU A 169 1.19 -10.36 14.29
C LEU A 169 1.89 -10.98 15.50
N ARG A 170 2.00 -12.33 15.52
CA ARG A 170 2.81 -13.07 16.50
C ARG A 170 3.65 -14.13 15.78
N ILE A 171 4.92 -14.21 16.10
CA ILE A 171 5.79 -15.29 15.65
C ILE A 171 5.73 -16.39 16.69
N VAL A 172 5.52 -17.63 16.27
CA VAL A 172 5.40 -18.80 17.14
C VAL A 172 6.35 -19.89 16.65
N HIS A 173 7.05 -20.51 17.58
CA HIS A 173 8.16 -21.45 17.31
C HIS A 173 7.74 -22.92 17.46
N ASN A 174 6.57 -23.18 18.00
CA ASN A 174 6.04 -24.52 18.24
C ASN A 174 4.52 -24.46 18.43
N GLU A 175 3.89 -25.64 18.49
CA GLU A 175 2.44 -25.79 18.68
C GLU A 175 1.95 -25.15 20.00
N LYS A 176 2.71 -25.30 21.09
CA LYS A 176 2.32 -24.71 22.38
C LYS A 176 2.21 -23.18 22.29
N GLU A 177 3.21 -22.52 21.72
CA GLU A 177 3.18 -21.07 21.51
C GLU A 177 2.04 -20.67 20.56
N LEU A 178 1.73 -21.51 19.55
CA LEU A 178 0.60 -21.26 18.64
C LEU A 178 -0.72 -21.25 19.40
N LEU A 179 -0.98 -22.25 20.24
CA LEU A 179 -2.18 -22.35 21.04
C LEU A 179 -2.34 -21.16 22.02
N GLU A 180 -1.25 -20.75 22.67
CA GLU A 180 -1.25 -19.62 23.62
C GLU A 180 -1.56 -18.29 22.90
N ASN A 181 -1.10 -18.12 21.65
CA ASN A 181 -1.20 -16.85 20.95
C ASN A 181 -2.40 -16.75 19.99
N PHE A 182 -3.00 -17.83 19.54
CA PHE A 182 -4.05 -17.83 18.53
C PHE A 182 -5.26 -16.95 18.93
N ASP A 183 -5.80 -17.17 20.13
CA ASP A 183 -6.96 -16.41 20.60
C ASP A 183 -6.62 -14.95 20.95
N ILE A 184 -5.36 -14.66 21.27
CA ILE A 184 -4.89 -13.30 21.50
C ILE A 184 -4.90 -12.55 20.18
N VAL A 185 -4.29 -13.11 19.11
CA VAL A 185 -4.24 -12.52 17.78
C VAL A 185 -5.64 -12.36 17.22
N LYS A 186 -6.54 -13.32 17.46
CA LYS A 186 -7.94 -13.29 17.03
C LYS A 186 -8.67 -12.07 17.61
N ARG A 187 -8.57 -11.85 18.94
CA ARG A 187 -9.16 -10.68 19.63
C ARG A 187 -8.54 -9.36 19.16
N GLU A 188 -7.22 -9.31 19.00
CA GLU A 188 -6.55 -8.12 18.46
C GLU A 188 -7.03 -7.81 17.03
N SER A 189 -7.16 -8.84 16.18
CA SER A 189 -7.64 -8.71 14.81
C SER A 189 -9.05 -8.12 14.76
N GLU A 190 -9.96 -8.64 15.58
CA GLU A 190 -11.33 -8.13 15.66
C GLU A 190 -11.36 -6.67 16.15
N ALA A 191 -10.60 -6.34 17.19
CA ALA A 191 -10.56 -5.00 17.77
C ALA A 191 -9.99 -3.94 16.81
N TYR A 192 -8.93 -4.27 16.05
CA TYR A 192 -8.25 -3.31 15.17
C TYR A 192 -8.84 -3.26 13.76
N PHE A 193 -9.34 -4.38 13.25
CA PHE A 193 -9.70 -4.55 11.83
C PHE A 193 -11.16 -4.96 11.62
N GLY A 194 -11.91 -5.25 12.69
CA GLY A 194 -13.32 -5.68 12.60
C GLY A 194 -13.48 -7.10 12.03
N SER A 195 -12.46 -7.94 12.09
CA SER A 195 -12.48 -9.32 11.61
C SER A 195 -11.62 -10.21 12.50
N ASP A 196 -12.16 -11.35 12.89
CA ASP A 196 -11.50 -12.37 13.73
C ASP A 196 -10.69 -13.41 12.93
N GLN A 197 -10.52 -13.19 11.64
CA GLN A 197 -9.85 -14.11 10.73
C GLN A 197 -8.33 -14.09 10.93
N ILE A 198 -7.76 -15.27 11.22
CA ILE A 198 -6.33 -15.47 11.40
C ILE A 198 -5.74 -16.17 10.18
N TYR A 199 -4.57 -15.72 9.82
CA TYR A 199 -3.77 -16.21 8.73
C TYR A 199 -2.44 -16.76 9.25
N VAL A 200 -2.05 -17.97 8.81
CA VAL A 200 -0.78 -18.61 9.17
C VAL A 200 0.14 -18.61 7.96
N GLU A 201 1.37 -18.14 8.14
CA GLU A 201 2.39 -18.21 7.10
C GLU A 201 3.75 -18.59 7.67
N LYS A 202 4.62 -19.15 6.84
CA LYS A 202 6.01 -19.44 7.20
C LYS A 202 6.73 -18.16 7.64
N PHE A 203 7.42 -18.20 8.78
CA PHE A 203 8.35 -17.16 9.15
C PHE A 203 9.73 -17.46 8.55
N ILE A 204 10.12 -16.69 7.54
CA ILE A 204 11.40 -16.84 6.84
C ILE A 204 12.47 -16.12 7.67
N LYS A 205 13.54 -16.86 8.04
CA LYS A 205 14.65 -16.32 8.82
C LYS A 205 15.97 -17.00 8.45
N PRO A 206 17.03 -16.24 8.19
CA PRO A 206 17.08 -14.78 8.03
C PRO A 206 16.36 -14.35 6.76
N ALA A 207 15.71 -13.19 6.80
CA ALA A 207 15.10 -12.60 5.63
C ALA A 207 15.44 -11.12 5.53
N ARG A 208 15.66 -10.65 4.30
CA ARG A 208 15.72 -9.24 3.96
C ARG A 208 14.38 -8.81 3.38
N HIS A 209 13.99 -7.58 3.67
CA HIS A 209 12.81 -6.96 3.09
C HIS A 209 13.25 -6.10 1.93
N VAL A 210 12.93 -6.52 0.72
CA VAL A 210 13.20 -5.76 -0.50
C VAL A 210 11.88 -5.47 -1.21
N GLU A 211 11.77 -4.27 -1.74
CA GLU A 211 10.59 -3.87 -2.49
C GLU A 211 10.96 -3.24 -3.82
N THR A 212 10.02 -3.24 -4.74
CA THR A 212 10.24 -2.74 -6.10
C THR A 212 9.19 -1.69 -6.47
N GLN A 213 9.65 -0.56 -7.00
CA GLN A 213 8.78 0.53 -7.43
C GLN A 213 8.36 0.34 -8.88
N ILE A 214 7.07 0.50 -9.15
CA ILE A 214 6.52 0.55 -10.51
C ILE A 214 5.76 1.84 -10.77
N LEU A 215 5.72 2.21 -12.05
CA LEU A 215 4.78 3.13 -12.65
C LEU A 215 4.14 2.45 -13.86
N ALA A 216 2.82 2.48 -13.97
CA ALA A 216 2.11 1.87 -15.09
C ALA A 216 1.08 2.82 -15.67
N ASP A 217 0.96 2.88 -16.97
CA ASP A 217 -0.06 3.65 -17.66
C ASP A 217 -1.34 2.83 -17.95
N LYS A 218 -2.35 3.50 -18.47
CA LYS A 218 -3.62 2.84 -18.84
C LYS A 218 -3.54 2.00 -20.11
N TYR A 219 -2.42 2.06 -20.85
CA TYR A 219 -2.19 1.36 -22.11
C TYR A 219 -1.46 0.03 -21.93
N GLY A 220 -1.05 -0.29 -20.70
CA GLY A 220 -0.36 -1.54 -20.35
C GLY A 220 1.16 -1.42 -20.34
N ASN A 221 1.72 -0.22 -20.48
CA ASN A 221 3.15 -0.02 -20.27
C ASN A 221 3.46 0.01 -18.78
N VAL A 222 4.48 -0.72 -18.36
CA VAL A 222 4.95 -0.77 -16.97
C VAL A 222 6.42 -0.42 -16.93
N LEU A 223 6.76 0.61 -16.17
CA LEU A 223 8.13 0.99 -15.85
C LEU A 223 8.52 0.36 -14.50
N TYR A 224 9.65 -0.31 -14.50
CA TYR A 224 10.33 -0.75 -13.28
C TYR A 224 11.33 0.32 -12.85
N LEU A 225 11.16 0.83 -11.64
CA LEU A 225 11.99 1.92 -11.09
C LEU A 225 12.87 1.43 -9.92
N GLY A 226 13.40 0.23 -10.06
CA GLY A 226 14.38 -0.35 -9.16
C GLY A 226 13.83 -0.79 -7.81
N GLU A 227 14.77 -1.14 -6.96
CA GLU A 227 14.56 -1.75 -5.66
C GLU A 227 14.88 -0.77 -4.52
N ARG A 228 14.23 -0.99 -3.37
CA ARG A 228 14.59 -0.42 -2.07
C ARG A 228 14.80 -1.56 -1.07
N ASP A 229 15.90 -1.52 -0.32
CA ASP A 229 16.09 -2.36 0.87
C ASP A 229 15.45 -1.69 2.07
N CYS A 230 14.47 -2.35 2.65
CA CYS A 230 13.73 -1.89 3.82
C CYS A 230 13.94 -2.83 5.02
N SER A 231 15.06 -3.54 5.09
CA SER A 231 15.32 -4.55 6.11
C SER A 231 15.54 -3.96 7.50
N LEU A 232 16.02 -2.71 7.60
CA LEU A 232 16.23 -2.07 8.89
C LEU A 232 14.89 -1.56 9.45
N GLN A 233 14.33 -2.35 10.36
CA GLN A 233 12.99 -2.13 10.91
C GLN A 233 12.99 -2.21 12.43
N ARG A 234 12.05 -1.49 13.05
CA ARG A 234 11.70 -1.63 14.46
C ARG A 234 10.23 -2.00 14.60
N ARG A 235 9.93 -3.16 15.17
CA ARG A 235 8.55 -3.67 15.34
C ARG A 235 7.77 -3.66 14.02
N ASN A 236 8.40 -4.11 12.94
CA ASN A 236 7.88 -4.14 11.57
C ASN A 236 7.59 -2.75 10.96
N GLN A 237 8.15 -1.69 11.50
CA GLN A 237 8.17 -0.36 10.88
C GLN A 237 9.54 -0.12 10.25
N LYS A 238 9.56 0.26 8.98
CA LYS A 238 10.74 0.67 8.24
C LYS A 238 11.35 1.91 8.92
N LEU A 239 12.67 1.90 9.15
CA LEU A 239 13.40 3.00 9.77
C LEU A 239 14.40 3.63 8.81
N ILE A 240 15.04 2.82 7.97
CA ILE A 240 15.98 3.26 6.94
C ILE A 240 15.67 2.45 5.69
N GLU A 241 15.54 3.15 4.58
CA GLU A 241 15.36 2.59 3.26
C GLU A 241 16.53 3.05 2.37
N GLU A 242 17.13 2.12 1.65
CA GLU A 242 18.25 2.41 0.75
C GLU A 242 18.02 1.87 -0.66
N SER A 243 18.58 2.57 -1.66
CA SER A 243 18.50 2.17 -3.06
C SER A 243 19.79 2.58 -3.81
N PRO A 244 20.41 1.66 -4.56
CA PRO A 244 20.07 0.23 -4.69
C PRO A 244 20.49 -0.58 -3.46
N PRO A 245 19.85 -1.75 -3.20
CA PRO A 245 20.32 -2.67 -2.17
C PRO A 245 21.75 -3.12 -2.43
N GLY A 246 22.68 -2.88 -1.48
CA GLY A 246 24.09 -3.20 -1.66
C GLY A 246 24.40 -4.71 -1.67
N TRP A 247 23.50 -5.52 -1.12
CA TRP A 247 23.65 -6.98 -1.04
C TRP A 247 23.09 -7.74 -2.25
N LEU A 248 22.25 -7.09 -3.05
CA LEU A 248 21.51 -7.72 -4.14
C LEU A 248 22.41 -7.87 -5.37
N SER A 249 22.53 -9.12 -5.86
CA SER A 249 23.28 -9.41 -7.07
C SER A 249 22.57 -8.92 -8.34
N GLU A 250 23.30 -8.83 -9.44
CA GLU A 250 22.70 -8.49 -10.74
C GLU A 250 21.64 -9.52 -11.17
N TYR A 251 21.91 -10.80 -10.92
CA TYR A 251 20.94 -11.88 -11.16
C TYR A 251 19.67 -11.69 -10.31
N GLY A 252 19.83 -11.36 -9.03
CA GLY A 252 18.70 -11.07 -8.15
C GLY A 252 17.87 -9.88 -8.61
N ARG A 253 18.53 -8.82 -9.13
CA ARG A 253 17.84 -7.65 -9.71
C ARG A 253 16.98 -7.99 -10.90
N GLU A 254 17.54 -8.72 -11.88
CA GLU A 254 16.77 -9.12 -13.07
C GLU A 254 15.61 -10.04 -12.71
N LYS A 255 15.79 -10.93 -11.75
CA LYS A 255 14.72 -11.80 -11.23
C LYS A 255 13.60 -11.02 -10.55
N LEU A 256 13.94 -10.04 -9.69
CA LEU A 256 12.96 -9.15 -9.05
C LEU A 256 12.20 -8.31 -10.08
N LYS A 257 12.92 -7.78 -11.07
CA LYS A 257 12.32 -7.03 -12.18
C LYS A 257 11.32 -7.89 -12.96
N GLU A 258 11.73 -9.09 -13.36
CA GLU A 258 10.85 -10.03 -14.05
C GLU A 258 9.58 -10.33 -13.22
N PHE A 259 9.75 -10.65 -11.94
CA PHE A 259 8.63 -10.94 -11.03
C PHE A 259 7.68 -9.75 -10.90
N THR A 260 8.25 -8.57 -10.70
CA THR A 260 7.49 -7.33 -10.56
C THR A 260 6.67 -7.00 -11.81
N LEU A 261 7.28 -7.09 -12.98
CA LEU A 261 6.59 -6.85 -14.26
C LEU A 261 5.49 -7.87 -14.52
N LYS A 262 5.69 -9.15 -14.19
CA LYS A 262 4.65 -10.19 -14.28
C LYS A 262 3.47 -9.89 -13.36
N ILE A 263 3.72 -9.48 -12.12
CA ILE A 263 2.66 -9.13 -11.16
C ILE A 263 1.88 -7.91 -11.65
N ALA A 264 2.57 -6.85 -12.06
CA ALA A 264 1.94 -5.62 -12.54
C ALA A 264 1.06 -5.86 -13.76
N SER A 265 1.58 -6.59 -14.76
CA SER A 265 0.82 -6.93 -15.98
C SER A 265 -0.40 -7.80 -15.67
N SER A 266 -0.23 -8.84 -14.82
CA SER A 266 -1.30 -9.78 -14.48
C SER A 266 -2.42 -9.16 -13.63
N SER A 267 -2.12 -8.09 -12.90
CA SER A 267 -3.09 -7.33 -12.11
C SER A 267 -3.72 -6.15 -12.88
N ASN A 268 -3.36 -5.95 -14.16
CA ASN A 268 -3.75 -4.78 -14.96
C ASN A 268 -3.48 -3.46 -14.19
N TYR A 269 -2.29 -3.38 -13.58
CA TYR A 269 -1.93 -2.27 -12.71
C TYR A 269 -1.86 -0.96 -13.49
N VAL A 270 -2.30 0.12 -12.84
CA VAL A 270 -2.19 1.49 -13.37
C VAL A 270 -1.73 2.39 -12.23
N ASN A 271 -0.93 3.40 -12.55
CA ASN A 271 -0.37 4.39 -11.64
C ASN A 271 0.84 3.86 -10.84
N ALA A 272 1.23 4.54 -9.75
CA ALA A 272 2.34 4.13 -8.90
C ALA A 272 1.95 2.98 -7.97
N GLY A 273 2.83 2.01 -7.83
CA GLY A 273 2.67 0.90 -6.91
C GLY A 273 4.01 0.32 -6.47
N THR A 274 3.99 -0.44 -5.40
CA THR A 274 5.17 -1.09 -4.86
C THR A 274 4.88 -2.55 -4.58
N VAL A 275 5.73 -3.44 -5.08
CA VAL A 275 5.65 -4.87 -4.78
C VAL A 275 6.70 -5.20 -3.73
N GLU A 276 6.28 -5.77 -2.61
CA GLU A 276 7.14 -6.14 -1.48
C GLU A 276 7.46 -7.62 -1.50
N PHE A 277 8.73 -7.94 -1.23
CA PHE A 277 9.26 -9.30 -1.17
C PHE A 277 10.07 -9.53 0.10
N LEU A 278 10.07 -10.78 0.56
CA LEU A 278 11.10 -11.28 1.45
C LEU A 278 12.15 -12.02 0.62
N ALA A 279 13.44 -11.78 0.90
CA ALA A 279 14.55 -12.47 0.28
C ALA A 279 15.32 -13.26 1.34
N ASP A 280 15.61 -14.53 1.07
CA ASP A 280 16.54 -15.32 1.88
C ASP A 280 18.02 -15.10 1.45
N SER A 281 18.95 -15.81 2.13
CA SER A 281 20.39 -15.70 1.84
C SER A 281 20.80 -16.15 0.42
N ASP A 282 19.98 -16.95 -0.22
CA ASP A 282 20.23 -17.51 -1.55
C ASP A 282 19.52 -16.72 -2.66
N GLU A 283 19.01 -15.53 -2.32
CA GLU A 283 18.22 -14.67 -3.21
C GLU A 283 16.98 -15.38 -3.79
N ASN A 284 16.32 -16.23 -2.97
CA ASN A 284 14.96 -16.64 -3.27
C ASN A 284 14.02 -15.57 -2.80
N PHE A 285 13.18 -15.07 -3.73
CA PHE A 285 12.23 -14.00 -3.47
C PHE A 285 10.85 -14.58 -3.28
N TYR A 286 10.21 -14.16 -2.19
CA TYR A 286 8.86 -14.56 -1.82
C TYR A 286 7.99 -13.32 -1.80
N PHE A 287 6.94 -13.30 -2.63
CA PHE A 287 5.97 -12.19 -2.63
C PHE A 287 5.32 -12.05 -1.26
N LEU A 288 5.38 -10.85 -0.71
CA LEU A 288 4.78 -10.52 0.58
C LEU A 288 3.42 -9.85 0.38
N GLU A 289 3.42 -8.68 -0.26
CA GLU A 289 2.22 -7.90 -0.56
C GLU A 289 2.49 -6.89 -1.69
N MET A 290 1.43 -6.25 -2.16
CA MET A 290 1.53 -5.12 -3.07
C MET A 290 0.82 -3.92 -2.47
N ASN A 291 1.53 -2.81 -2.34
CA ASN A 291 0.94 -1.55 -1.94
C ASN A 291 0.41 -0.82 -3.18
N THR A 292 -0.92 -0.67 -3.22
CA THR A 292 -1.64 -0.09 -4.38
C THR A 292 -1.72 1.43 -4.31
N ARG A 293 -0.60 2.06 -3.96
CA ARG A 293 -0.46 3.49 -3.71
C ARG A 293 1.00 3.92 -3.77
N LEU A 294 1.22 5.23 -3.68
CA LEU A 294 2.54 5.77 -3.36
C LEU A 294 2.97 5.34 -1.95
N GLN A 295 4.24 5.12 -1.71
CA GLN A 295 4.79 4.81 -0.38
C GLN A 295 5.47 6.02 0.28
N VAL A 296 5.65 5.98 1.61
CA VAL A 296 6.38 7.01 2.36
C VAL A 296 7.80 7.16 1.80
N GLU A 297 8.47 6.05 1.54
CA GLU A 297 9.85 5.93 1.06
C GLU A 297 10.03 6.16 -0.45
N HIS A 298 9.01 6.66 -1.15
CA HIS A 298 9.09 6.97 -2.59
C HIS A 298 10.24 7.92 -2.95
N THR A 299 10.59 8.80 -2.03
CA THR A 299 11.65 9.82 -2.23
C THR A 299 13.03 9.19 -2.50
N VAL A 300 13.30 7.99 -1.98
CA VAL A 300 14.55 7.26 -2.24
C VAL A 300 14.65 6.90 -3.74
N THR A 301 13.55 6.43 -4.32
CA THR A 301 13.48 6.16 -5.76
C THR A 301 13.57 7.44 -6.58
N GLU A 302 12.91 8.52 -6.16
CA GLU A 302 12.97 9.82 -6.84
C GLU A 302 14.39 10.36 -6.94
N MET A 303 15.15 10.29 -5.85
CA MET A 303 16.56 10.71 -5.81
C MET A 303 17.45 9.88 -6.72
N ARG A 304 17.19 8.56 -6.82
CA ARG A 304 17.96 7.66 -7.67
C ARG A 304 17.71 7.89 -9.16
N TYR A 305 16.45 8.12 -9.55
CA TYR A 305 16.04 8.20 -10.94
C TYR A 305 15.86 9.61 -11.46
N GLY A 306 15.96 10.64 -10.62
CA GLY A 306 15.80 12.03 -11.02
C GLY A 306 14.39 12.38 -11.51
N LEU A 307 13.35 11.77 -10.91
CA LEU A 307 11.97 11.98 -11.31
C LEU A 307 11.09 12.34 -10.10
N ASP A 308 9.93 12.91 -10.34
CA ASP A 308 8.89 13.22 -9.35
C ASP A 308 7.72 12.25 -9.53
N LEU A 309 7.62 11.24 -8.66
CA LEU A 309 6.59 10.19 -8.75
C LEU A 309 5.17 10.76 -8.62
N VAL A 310 4.97 11.81 -7.84
CA VAL A 310 3.65 12.46 -7.70
C VAL A 310 3.23 13.13 -9.00
N LYS A 311 4.16 13.82 -9.69
CA LYS A 311 3.87 14.39 -11.01
C LYS A 311 3.54 13.30 -12.02
N GLU A 312 4.29 12.19 -12.02
CA GLU A 312 4.02 11.08 -12.93
C GLU A 312 2.65 10.42 -12.63
N GLN A 313 2.29 10.27 -11.35
CA GLN A 313 0.95 9.80 -10.97
C GLN A 313 -0.16 10.67 -11.54
N ILE A 314 -0.01 12.00 -11.42
CA ILE A 314 -0.99 12.97 -11.93
C ILE A 314 -1.05 12.93 -13.47
N LYS A 315 0.10 12.87 -14.17
CA LYS A 315 0.17 12.75 -15.62
C LYS A 315 -0.57 11.51 -16.13
N ILE A 316 -0.27 10.34 -15.54
CA ILE A 316 -0.92 9.07 -15.87
C ILE A 316 -2.45 9.17 -15.68
N ALA A 317 -2.89 9.75 -14.57
CA ALA A 317 -4.31 9.94 -14.29
C ALA A 317 -4.99 10.86 -15.31
N LEU A 318 -4.27 11.88 -15.81
CA LEU A 318 -4.73 12.77 -16.86
C LEU A 318 -4.71 12.13 -18.28
N GLY A 319 -4.08 10.96 -18.41
CA GLY A 319 -4.04 10.19 -19.65
C GLY A 319 -2.84 10.43 -20.53
N ASN A 320 -1.80 11.00 -19.97
CA ASN A 320 -0.50 11.24 -20.62
C ASN A 320 0.42 10.03 -20.43
#